data_02774871d613d6a41a679a3d0dc21ca8
#
_entry.id   02774871d613d6a41a679a3d0dc21ca8
#
_cell.length_a   1.000
_cell.length_b   1.000
_cell.length_c   1.000
_cell.angle_alpha   90.00
_cell.angle_beta   90.00
_cell.angle_gamma   90.00
#
_symmetry.space_group_name_H-M   'P 1'
#
loop_
_entity.id
_entity.type
_entity.pdbx_description
1 polymer ?
#
loop_
_entity_poly.entity_id
_entity_poly.type
_entity_poly.pdbx_seq_one_letter_code
_entity_poly.pdbx_strand_id
1 'polypeptide(L)'
;MCFTANSTEALNIAIQGLVGEGDRVVTTVLEHNSVLRPLARMADEKGVEVACAGCDARGVLDYGDLERLVAAGTRLVVCTHGSNVTGNVCDLARVSRIAHAEGALLVVDASQTAGNHAIDMAFMGVDVLCFTGHKGLMGPQGTGGLCVADGVDVRPLIEGGTGVHSFDRRQPGGWPTRLEAGTLNVHGLAGLLAALRYIESVGGPEVIGEHERELATDFVEGVRGMDGIDLYGDLDQPGRCGIVALNVRGMGSADVSDILMSEFGVATRPGAHCAPLMHRALGTSEQGIVRFSFGWRNTSADISAALRALAAITG
;
A
#
# COMPACT_ATOMS: atom_id res chain seq x y z
N MET A 1 13.58 -7.70 -11.23
CA MET A 1 12.12 -7.52 -11.16
C MET A 1 11.44 -8.80 -11.60
N CYS A 2 10.35 -9.21 -10.95
CA CYS A 2 9.49 -10.33 -11.30
C CYS A 2 8.04 -9.89 -11.34
N PHE A 3 7.26 -10.45 -12.26
CA PHE A 3 5.83 -10.15 -12.38
C PHE A 3 4.98 -11.11 -11.54
N THR A 4 3.89 -10.58 -11.03
CA THR A 4 2.87 -11.31 -10.25
C THR A 4 1.47 -10.87 -10.69
N ALA A 5 0.44 -11.56 -10.26
CA ALA A 5 -0.94 -11.15 -10.54
C ALA A 5 -1.35 -9.86 -9.81
N ASN A 6 -0.70 -9.52 -8.68
CA ASN A 6 -0.98 -8.33 -7.87
C ASN A 6 0.04 -8.20 -6.74
N SER A 7 -0.01 -7.09 -5.99
CA SER A 7 0.85 -6.88 -4.83
C SER A 7 0.66 -7.91 -3.70
N THR A 8 -0.52 -8.48 -3.53
CA THR A 8 -0.75 -9.52 -2.51
C THR A 8 0.12 -10.75 -2.77
N GLU A 9 0.20 -11.20 -4.02
CA GLU A 9 1.08 -12.30 -4.42
C GLU A 9 2.55 -11.90 -4.23
N ALA A 10 2.95 -10.70 -4.68
CA ALA A 10 4.30 -10.19 -4.52
C ALA A 10 4.75 -10.16 -3.05
N LEU A 11 3.90 -9.65 -2.15
CA LEU A 11 4.14 -9.62 -0.71
C LEU A 11 4.22 -11.02 -0.10
N ASN A 12 3.38 -11.97 -0.54
CA ASN A 12 3.49 -13.36 -0.10
C ASN A 12 4.82 -13.99 -0.52
N ILE A 13 5.25 -13.75 -1.78
CA ILE A 13 6.55 -14.24 -2.27
C ILE A 13 7.69 -13.62 -1.45
N ALA A 14 7.68 -12.30 -1.25
CA ALA A 14 8.72 -11.61 -0.51
C ALA A 14 8.80 -12.09 0.96
N ILE A 15 7.68 -12.06 1.68
CA ILE A 15 7.64 -12.41 3.10
C ILE A 15 8.03 -13.88 3.30
N GLN A 16 7.38 -14.81 2.59
CA GLN A 16 7.63 -16.23 2.78
C GLN A 16 8.96 -16.71 2.18
N GLY A 17 9.46 -15.99 1.17
CA GLY A 17 10.76 -16.27 0.56
C GLY A 17 11.95 -15.79 1.39
N LEU A 18 11.77 -14.77 2.23
CA LEU A 18 12.83 -14.17 3.04
C LEU A 18 12.86 -14.66 4.49
N VAL A 19 11.73 -15.13 5.02
CA VAL A 19 11.55 -15.48 6.43
C VAL A 19 11.57 -16.99 6.60
N GLY A 20 12.31 -17.46 7.59
CA GLY A 20 12.43 -18.86 8.01
C GLY A 20 11.65 -19.17 9.28
N GLU A 21 11.84 -20.39 9.81
CA GLU A 21 11.29 -20.85 11.09
C GLU A 21 11.98 -20.11 12.24
N GLY A 22 11.19 -19.60 13.20
CA GLY A 22 11.69 -18.90 14.37
C GLY A 22 12.29 -17.52 14.12
N ASP A 23 12.27 -17.01 12.88
CA ASP A 23 12.75 -15.65 12.57
C ASP A 23 11.89 -14.59 13.27
N ARG A 24 12.48 -13.42 13.49
CA ARG A 24 11.79 -12.22 13.98
C ARG A 24 11.50 -11.25 12.83
N VAL A 25 10.25 -10.78 12.74
CA VAL A 25 9.78 -9.79 11.77
C VAL A 25 9.16 -8.61 12.50
N VAL A 26 9.51 -7.39 12.08
CA VAL A 26 8.86 -6.17 12.54
C VAL A 26 8.02 -5.61 11.40
N THR A 27 6.79 -5.22 11.70
CA THR A 27 5.88 -4.58 10.76
C THR A 27 5.19 -3.39 11.42
N THR A 28 4.18 -2.78 10.78
CA THR A 28 3.51 -1.60 11.32
C THR A 28 2.00 -1.79 11.46
N VAL A 29 1.35 -0.96 12.27
CA VAL A 29 -0.12 -0.94 12.36
C VAL A 29 -0.78 -0.35 11.11
N LEU A 30 0.00 0.20 10.18
CA LEU A 30 -0.47 0.79 8.93
C LEU A 30 -0.78 -0.25 7.85
N GLU A 31 -0.40 -1.51 8.07
CA GLU A 31 -0.36 -2.53 7.03
C GLU A 31 -1.75 -2.98 6.55
N HIS A 32 -1.78 -3.26 5.25
CA HIS A 32 -2.88 -3.98 4.62
C HIS A 32 -2.86 -5.48 5.01
N ASN A 33 -4.02 -6.15 4.95
CA ASN A 33 -4.14 -7.59 5.19
C ASN A 33 -3.22 -8.46 4.30
N SER A 34 -2.73 -7.93 3.18
CA SER A 34 -1.75 -8.62 2.31
C SER A 34 -0.39 -8.81 2.99
N VAL A 35 -0.09 -8.04 4.04
CA VAL A 35 1.07 -8.19 4.92
C VAL A 35 0.67 -8.94 6.19
N LEU A 36 -0.39 -8.49 6.85
CA LEU A 36 -0.77 -9.01 8.17
C LEU A 36 -1.12 -10.51 8.15
N ARG A 37 -1.86 -10.98 7.14
CA ARG A 37 -2.29 -12.37 7.06
C ARG A 37 -1.16 -13.36 6.78
N PRO A 38 -0.24 -13.13 5.82
CA PRO A 38 0.94 -13.96 5.66
C PRO A 38 1.80 -14.03 6.93
N LEU A 39 2.00 -12.88 7.61
CA LEU A 39 2.78 -12.85 8.86
C LEU A 39 2.09 -13.63 9.98
N ALA A 40 0.76 -13.49 10.15
CA ALA A 40 0.00 -14.27 11.13
C ALA A 40 0.13 -15.78 10.85
N ARG A 41 -0.02 -16.21 9.59
CA ARG A 41 0.18 -17.60 9.21
C ARG A 41 1.60 -18.09 9.53
N MET A 42 2.62 -17.30 9.28
CA MET A 42 4.00 -17.69 9.59
C MET A 42 4.26 -17.75 11.09
N ALA A 43 3.62 -16.89 11.88
CA ALA A 43 3.67 -16.98 13.33
C ALA A 43 3.05 -18.30 13.82
N ASP A 44 1.86 -18.66 13.30
CA ASP A 44 1.14 -19.88 13.70
C ASP A 44 1.83 -21.18 13.24
N GLU A 45 2.35 -21.20 12.00
CA GLU A 45 2.88 -22.43 11.38
C GLU A 45 4.39 -22.61 11.57
N LYS A 46 5.16 -21.52 11.73
CA LYS A 46 6.63 -21.55 11.76
C LYS A 46 7.24 -20.88 12.99
N GLY A 47 6.42 -20.47 13.96
CA GLY A 47 6.92 -19.82 15.18
C GLY A 47 7.62 -18.49 14.94
N VAL A 48 7.29 -17.78 13.85
CA VAL A 48 7.84 -16.46 13.56
C VAL A 48 7.36 -15.48 14.61
N GLU A 49 8.29 -14.74 15.22
CA GLU A 49 7.96 -13.64 16.12
C GLU A 49 7.61 -12.39 15.32
N VAL A 50 6.37 -11.90 15.44
CA VAL A 50 5.89 -10.71 14.74
C VAL A 50 5.64 -9.58 15.73
N ALA A 51 6.37 -8.47 15.59
CA ALA A 51 6.15 -7.23 16.34
C ALA A 51 5.59 -6.15 15.41
N CYS A 52 4.66 -5.32 15.93
CA CYS A 52 4.02 -4.24 15.18
C CYS A 52 4.35 -2.89 15.80
N ALA A 53 4.99 -2.01 15.05
CA ALA A 53 5.20 -0.62 15.44
C ALA A 53 3.90 0.17 15.35
N GLY A 54 3.65 0.99 16.37
CA GLY A 54 2.46 1.82 16.51
C GLY A 54 2.45 3.06 15.62
N CYS A 55 1.41 3.86 15.77
CA CYS A 55 1.29 5.17 15.16
C CYS A 55 0.69 6.18 16.16
N ASP A 56 0.78 7.48 15.84
CA ASP A 56 0.11 8.52 16.60
C ASP A 56 -1.41 8.59 16.29
N ALA A 57 -2.12 9.51 16.95
CA ALA A 57 -3.56 9.71 16.76
C ALA A 57 -3.95 10.14 15.33
N ARG A 58 -2.99 10.63 14.53
CA ARG A 58 -3.17 10.96 13.11
C ARG A 58 -2.80 9.81 12.18
N GLY A 59 -2.47 8.64 12.72
CA GLY A 59 -2.03 7.48 11.95
C GLY A 59 -0.65 7.65 11.31
N VAL A 60 0.20 8.53 11.85
CA VAL A 60 1.60 8.68 11.43
C VAL A 60 2.44 7.64 12.17
N LEU A 61 3.27 6.90 11.45
CA LEU A 61 4.15 5.86 12.03
C LEU A 61 5.00 6.42 13.17
N ASP A 62 4.99 5.73 14.30
CA ASP A 62 5.92 6.00 15.39
C ASP A 62 7.28 5.36 15.09
N TYR A 63 8.19 6.17 14.53
CA TYR A 63 9.54 5.72 14.20
C TYR A 63 10.40 5.39 15.42
N GLY A 64 10.09 5.97 16.59
CA GLY A 64 10.78 5.63 17.85
C GLY A 64 10.36 4.25 18.33
N ASP A 65 9.07 3.91 18.20
CA ASP A 65 8.58 2.57 18.47
C ASP A 65 9.15 1.54 17.48
N LEU A 66 9.21 1.90 16.18
CA LEU A 66 9.84 1.05 15.17
C LEU A 66 11.31 0.76 15.51
N GLU A 67 12.09 1.80 15.84
CA GLU A 67 13.50 1.67 16.21
C GLU A 67 13.68 0.81 17.47
N ARG A 68 12.81 0.95 18.46
CA ARG A 68 12.83 0.13 19.68
C ARG A 68 12.49 -1.36 19.41
N LEU A 69 11.62 -1.63 18.43
CA LEU A 69 11.19 -3.00 18.08
C LEU A 69 12.18 -3.71 17.17
N VAL A 70 12.86 -2.97 16.29
CA VAL A 70 13.92 -3.51 15.43
C VAL A 70 15.18 -3.67 16.26
N ALA A 71 15.53 -4.92 16.60
CA ALA A 71 16.65 -5.27 17.45
C ALA A 71 17.53 -6.34 16.78
N ALA A 72 18.67 -6.62 17.38
CA ALA A 72 19.58 -7.68 16.90
C ALA A 72 18.81 -9.00 16.69
N GLY A 73 19.00 -9.59 15.52
CA GLY A 73 18.30 -10.80 15.11
C GLY A 73 16.95 -10.56 14.40
N THR A 74 16.51 -9.31 14.22
CA THR A 74 15.39 -9.00 13.32
C THR A 74 15.79 -9.38 11.90
N ARG A 75 15.01 -10.28 11.27
CA ARG A 75 15.27 -10.76 9.91
C ARG A 75 14.72 -9.82 8.87
N LEU A 76 13.53 -9.27 9.11
CA LEU A 76 12.77 -8.52 8.14
C LEU A 76 11.99 -7.38 8.79
N VAL A 77 12.01 -6.22 8.15
CA VAL A 77 11.04 -5.14 8.37
C VAL A 77 10.11 -5.10 7.16
N VAL A 78 8.80 -5.10 7.39
CA VAL A 78 7.78 -4.93 6.34
C VAL A 78 7.02 -3.65 6.61
N CYS A 79 7.01 -2.72 5.65
CA CYS A 79 6.39 -1.42 5.82
C CYS A 79 5.60 -1.01 4.57
N THR A 80 4.36 -0.56 4.74
CA THR A 80 3.65 0.12 3.65
C THR A 80 4.25 1.51 3.42
N HIS A 81 4.45 1.89 2.15
CA HIS A 81 4.90 3.25 1.82
C HIS A 81 3.79 4.27 2.01
N GLY A 82 2.57 3.95 1.59
CA GLY A 82 1.40 4.82 1.75
C GLY A 82 0.22 4.10 2.37
N SER A 83 -0.37 4.70 3.41
CA SER A 83 -1.57 4.15 4.05
C SER A 83 -2.76 4.19 3.11
N ASN A 84 -3.39 3.04 2.90
CA ASN A 84 -4.61 2.93 2.12
C ASN A 84 -5.88 3.42 2.87
N VAL A 85 -5.72 3.84 4.11
CA VAL A 85 -6.79 4.43 4.95
C VAL A 85 -6.61 5.93 5.04
N THR A 86 -5.50 6.40 5.61
CA THR A 86 -5.28 7.82 5.90
C THR A 86 -4.63 8.62 4.79
N GLY A 87 -3.98 7.94 3.82
CA GLY A 87 -3.16 8.60 2.81
C GLY A 87 -1.78 9.06 3.30
N ASN A 88 -1.46 8.86 4.59
CA ASN A 88 -0.14 9.18 5.12
C ASN A 88 0.95 8.37 4.42
N VAL A 89 2.11 8.99 4.21
CA VAL A 89 3.28 8.37 3.56
C VAL A 89 4.41 8.21 4.56
N CYS A 90 5.05 7.04 4.57
CA CYS A 90 6.19 6.75 5.43
C CYS A 90 7.51 7.23 4.80
N ASP A 91 8.41 7.77 5.63
CA ASP A 91 9.81 8.04 5.26
C ASP A 91 10.58 6.72 5.13
N LEU A 92 10.61 6.16 3.91
CA LEU A 92 11.27 4.88 3.64
C LEU A 92 12.78 4.94 3.92
N ALA A 93 13.45 6.07 3.67
CA ALA A 93 14.87 6.20 3.96
C ALA A 93 15.15 6.13 5.47
N ARG A 94 14.23 6.63 6.29
CA ARG A 94 14.30 6.48 7.75
C ARG A 94 14.01 5.04 8.19
N VAL A 95 12.97 4.41 7.64
CA VAL A 95 12.67 2.99 7.92
C VAL A 95 13.83 2.09 7.53
N SER A 96 14.43 2.31 6.36
CA SER A 96 15.59 1.57 5.87
C SER A 96 16.80 1.70 6.82
N ARG A 97 17.12 2.93 7.25
CA ARG A 97 18.23 3.13 8.20
C ARG A 97 18.00 2.36 9.51
N ILE A 98 16.78 2.36 10.03
CA ILE A 98 16.42 1.60 11.23
C ILE A 98 16.60 0.09 10.98
N ALA A 99 16.07 -0.44 9.87
CA ALA A 99 16.18 -1.86 9.53
C ALA A 99 17.65 -2.30 9.36
N HIS A 100 18.38 -1.58 8.52
CA HIS A 100 19.76 -1.94 8.17
C HIS A 100 20.74 -1.76 9.33
N ALA A 101 20.48 -0.89 10.31
CA ALA A 101 21.31 -0.75 11.51
C ALA A 101 21.44 -2.07 12.29
N GLU A 102 20.43 -2.92 12.24
CA GLU A 102 20.39 -4.24 12.88
C GLU A 102 20.55 -5.41 11.89
N GLY A 103 20.87 -5.11 10.62
CA GLY A 103 21.07 -6.10 9.55
C GLY A 103 19.78 -6.73 9.03
N ALA A 104 18.61 -6.16 9.35
CA ALA A 104 17.32 -6.60 8.82
C ALA A 104 17.13 -6.09 7.38
N LEU A 105 16.44 -6.90 6.54
CA LEU A 105 16.01 -6.47 5.20
C LEU A 105 14.73 -5.62 5.31
N LEU A 106 14.51 -4.74 4.33
CA LEU A 106 13.28 -3.94 4.20
C LEU A 106 12.46 -4.37 2.98
N VAL A 107 11.24 -4.87 3.23
CA VAL A 107 10.19 -5.10 2.22
C VAL A 107 9.18 -3.96 2.29
N VAL A 108 8.88 -3.36 1.14
CA VAL A 108 7.95 -2.24 1.03
C VAL A 108 6.72 -2.61 0.20
N ASP A 109 5.53 -2.37 0.76
CA ASP A 109 4.28 -2.36 -0.01
C ASP A 109 4.05 -0.97 -0.62
N ALA A 110 4.31 -0.84 -1.92
CA ALA A 110 4.10 0.38 -2.69
C ALA A 110 2.74 0.43 -3.40
N SER A 111 1.75 -0.35 -2.97
CA SER A 111 0.44 -0.45 -3.64
C SER A 111 -0.31 0.87 -3.77
N GLN A 112 -0.06 1.85 -2.91
CA GLN A 112 -0.71 3.17 -2.97
C GLN A 112 0.16 4.24 -3.63
N THR A 113 1.46 3.98 -3.75
CA THR A 113 2.43 5.00 -4.15
C THR A 113 3.11 4.72 -5.49
N ALA A 114 3.14 3.46 -5.94
CA ALA A 114 3.62 3.13 -7.28
C ALA A 114 2.74 3.80 -8.34
N GLY A 115 3.34 4.68 -9.13
CA GLY A 115 2.69 5.42 -10.22
C GLY A 115 2.27 6.85 -9.90
N ASN A 116 2.33 7.29 -8.64
CA ASN A 116 2.03 8.66 -8.22
C ASN A 116 3.07 9.25 -7.22
N HIS A 117 4.13 8.49 -6.93
CA HIS A 117 5.29 8.94 -6.18
C HIS A 117 6.55 8.44 -6.89
N ALA A 118 7.62 9.25 -6.87
CA ALA A 118 8.94 8.79 -7.25
C ALA A 118 9.47 7.83 -6.17
N ILE A 119 9.84 6.64 -6.57
CA ILE A 119 10.43 5.64 -5.68
C ILE A 119 11.74 5.18 -6.29
N ASP A 120 12.85 5.59 -5.68
CA ASP A 120 14.18 5.10 -6.00
C ASP A 120 14.60 4.11 -4.91
N MET A 121 14.53 2.82 -5.20
CA MET A 121 14.86 1.76 -4.24
C MET A 121 16.28 1.86 -3.70
N ALA A 122 17.26 2.20 -4.56
CA ALA A 122 18.65 2.28 -4.16
C ALA A 122 18.88 3.47 -3.22
N PHE A 123 18.36 4.64 -3.58
CA PHE A 123 18.45 5.84 -2.76
C PHE A 123 17.70 5.71 -1.43
N MET A 124 16.53 5.09 -1.44
CA MET A 124 15.69 4.88 -0.25
C MET A 124 16.14 3.68 0.59
N GLY A 125 17.05 2.85 0.08
CA GLY A 125 17.55 1.64 0.76
C GLY A 125 16.49 0.54 0.88
N VAL A 126 15.66 0.35 -0.14
CA VAL A 126 14.61 -0.68 -0.16
C VAL A 126 15.17 -1.97 -0.75
N ASP A 127 15.07 -3.08 -0.01
CA ASP A 127 15.58 -4.38 -0.47
C ASP A 127 14.60 -5.10 -1.38
N VAL A 128 13.29 -5.01 -1.07
CA VAL A 128 12.22 -5.54 -1.93
C VAL A 128 11.06 -4.56 -1.97
N LEU A 129 10.66 -4.16 -3.19
CA LEU A 129 9.51 -3.32 -3.44
C LEU A 129 8.40 -4.13 -4.10
N CYS A 130 7.22 -4.20 -3.49
CA CYS A 130 6.03 -4.87 -4.02
C CYS A 130 5.02 -3.87 -4.54
N PHE A 131 4.44 -4.10 -5.73
CA PHE A 131 3.51 -3.19 -6.37
C PHE A 131 2.34 -3.91 -7.06
N THR A 132 1.28 -3.17 -7.35
CA THR A 132 0.14 -3.62 -8.16
C THR A 132 -0.09 -2.72 -9.36
N GLY A 133 -0.41 -3.31 -10.50
CA GLY A 133 -0.54 -2.56 -11.76
C GLY A 133 -1.82 -1.74 -11.90
N HIS A 134 -2.91 -2.14 -11.22
CA HIS A 134 -4.26 -1.59 -11.46
C HIS A 134 -4.65 -0.37 -10.59
N LYS A 135 -3.71 0.19 -9.82
CA LYS A 135 -3.91 1.42 -9.05
C LYS A 135 -3.18 2.60 -9.70
N GLY A 136 -2.29 3.30 -9.00
CA GLY A 136 -1.57 4.45 -9.52
C GLY A 136 -0.78 4.19 -10.81
N LEU A 137 -0.38 2.94 -11.07
CA LEU A 137 0.24 2.55 -12.35
C LEU A 137 -0.76 2.48 -13.53
N MET A 138 -2.06 2.65 -13.31
CA MET A 138 -3.12 2.72 -14.33
C MET A 138 -3.21 1.53 -15.29
N GLY A 139 -2.58 0.40 -14.92
CA GLY A 139 -2.58 -0.84 -15.71
C GLY A 139 -3.81 -1.71 -15.45
N PRO A 140 -3.95 -2.82 -16.18
CA PRO A 140 -5.04 -3.78 -15.99
C PRO A 140 -4.96 -4.50 -14.64
N GLN A 141 -6.11 -4.97 -14.14
CA GLN A 141 -6.16 -5.98 -13.08
C GLN A 141 -5.41 -7.26 -13.50
N GLY A 142 -4.95 -8.02 -12.53
CA GLY A 142 -4.14 -9.22 -12.79
C GLY A 142 -2.70 -8.91 -13.20
N THR A 143 -2.20 -7.73 -12.83
CA THR A 143 -0.81 -7.31 -12.99
C THR A 143 -0.25 -6.74 -11.69
N GLY A 144 0.97 -7.06 -11.41
CA GLY A 144 1.75 -6.58 -10.27
C GLY A 144 3.17 -7.12 -10.36
N GLY A 145 3.94 -6.96 -9.33
CA GLY A 145 5.31 -7.47 -9.30
C GLY A 145 6.06 -7.10 -8.04
N LEU A 146 7.28 -7.61 -7.99
CA LEU A 146 8.27 -7.22 -7.01
C LEU A 146 9.59 -6.90 -7.70
N CYS A 147 10.22 -5.84 -7.24
CA CYS A 147 11.61 -5.51 -7.54
C CYS A 147 12.46 -5.94 -6.35
N VAL A 148 13.56 -6.63 -6.61
CA VAL A 148 14.46 -7.15 -5.58
C VAL A 148 15.84 -6.55 -5.81
N ALA A 149 16.44 -6.01 -4.77
CA ALA A 149 17.79 -5.44 -4.81
C ALA A 149 18.84 -6.54 -5.05
N ASP A 150 19.98 -6.16 -5.62
CA ASP A 150 21.08 -7.08 -5.85
C ASP A 150 21.58 -7.70 -4.53
N GLY A 151 21.85 -9.00 -4.56
CA GLY A 151 22.32 -9.73 -3.38
C GLY A 151 21.23 -10.23 -2.43
N VAL A 152 19.97 -9.83 -2.61
CA VAL A 152 18.84 -10.34 -1.81
C VAL A 152 18.35 -11.67 -2.40
N ASP A 153 18.39 -12.73 -1.59
CA ASP A 153 18.00 -14.09 -2.00
C ASP A 153 16.58 -14.43 -1.55
N VAL A 154 15.61 -14.27 -2.46
CA VAL A 154 14.20 -14.62 -2.24
C VAL A 154 13.94 -16.03 -2.73
N ARG A 155 13.52 -16.92 -1.83
CA ARG A 155 13.12 -18.29 -2.17
C ARG A 155 11.79 -18.28 -2.94
N PRO A 156 11.60 -19.15 -3.95
CA PRO A 156 10.32 -19.26 -4.63
C PRO A 156 9.21 -19.73 -3.69
N LEU A 157 8.04 -19.15 -3.84
CA LEU A 157 6.81 -19.59 -3.15
C LEU A 157 6.04 -20.61 -3.98
N ILE A 158 6.07 -20.43 -5.31
CA ILE A 158 5.41 -21.31 -6.28
C ILE A 158 6.49 -21.89 -7.18
N GLU A 159 6.48 -23.19 -7.37
CA GLU A 159 7.39 -23.91 -8.25
C GLU A 159 6.59 -24.61 -9.34
N GLY A 160 7.14 -24.68 -10.57
CA GLY A 160 6.44 -25.34 -11.67
C GLY A 160 7.04 -25.07 -13.04
N GLY A 161 6.22 -25.11 -14.06
CA GLY A 161 6.66 -24.89 -15.43
C GLY A 161 7.14 -23.47 -15.68
N THR A 162 8.36 -23.32 -16.19
CA THR A 162 8.99 -22.02 -16.45
C THR A 162 9.33 -21.81 -17.93
N GLY A 163 9.09 -22.84 -18.77
CA GLY A 163 9.46 -22.82 -20.18
C GLY A 163 10.96 -23.03 -20.46
N VAL A 164 11.81 -23.10 -19.42
CA VAL A 164 13.25 -23.34 -19.53
C VAL A 164 13.68 -24.45 -18.56
N HIS A 165 14.83 -25.05 -18.79
CA HIS A 165 15.42 -26.11 -17.94
C HIS A 165 14.45 -27.27 -17.64
N SER A 166 13.66 -27.73 -18.64
CA SER A 166 12.55 -28.66 -18.46
C SER A 166 12.93 -30.02 -17.88
N PHE A 167 14.20 -30.42 -17.94
CA PHE A 167 14.71 -31.66 -17.36
C PHE A 167 15.23 -31.55 -15.95
N ASP A 168 15.35 -30.32 -15.42
CA ASP A 168 15.80 -30.10 -14.06
C ASP A 168 14.66 -30.41 -13.06
N ARG A 169 15.01 -31.10 -11.98
CA ARG A 169 14.04 -31.47 -10.93
C ARG A 169 13.65 -30.33 -10.02
N ARG A 170 14.42 -29.27 -10.00
CA ARG A 170 14.22 -28.09 -9.10
C ARG A 170 13.89 -26.87 -9.93
N GLN A 171 13.23 -25.92 -9.28
CA GLN A 171 12.98 -24.61 -9.85
C GLN A 171 14.30 -23.97 -10.30
N PRO A 172 14.36 -23.39 -11.51
CA PRO A 172 15.55 -22.67 -11.96
C PRO A 172 15.95 -21.54 -11.01
N GLY A 173 17.24 -21.41 -10.72
CA GLY A 173 17.75 -20.37 -9.80
C GLY A 173 17.92 -19.00 -10.44
N GLY A 174 17.83 -18.89 -11.77
CA GLY A 174 18.06 -17.65 -12.51
C GLY A 174 16.87 -16.68 -12.42
N TRP A 175 17.19 -15.39 -12.30
CA TRP A 175 16.19 -14.30 -12.39
C TRP A 175 15.76 -14.03 -13.83
N PRO A 176 14.48 -13.64 -14.09
CA PRO A 176 13.35 -13.59 -13.15
C PRO A 176 12.67 -14.94 -12.94
N THR A 177 13.03 -15.98 -13.69
CA THR A 177 12.37 -17.28 -13.81
C THR A 177 12.17 -18.00 -12.49
N ARG A 178 13.10 -17.79 -11.52
CA ARG A 178 13.01 -18.43 -10.21
C ARG A 178 11.72 -18.09 -9.42
N LEU A 179 11.13 -16.91 -9.67
CA LEU A 179 9.90 -16.45 -8.99
C LEU A 179 8.68 -16.42 -9.93
N GLU A 180 8.88 -16.69 -11.23
CA GLU A 180 7.82 -16.65 -12.25
C GLU A 180 7.50 -18.07 -12.74
N ALA A 181 6.72 -18.81 -11.96
CA ALA A 181 6.23 -20.13 -12.37
C ALA A 181 4.87 -20.03 -13.07
N GLY A 182 4.70 -20.79 -14.14
CA GLY A 182 3.48 -20.81 -14.95
C GLY A 182 3.50 -19.77 -16.08
N THR A 183 2.43 -19.77 -16.88
CA THR A 183 2.27 -18.82 -17.99
C THR A 183 1.82 -17.47 -17.45
N LEU A 184 2.61 -16.45 -17.69
CA LEU A 184 2.33 -15.09 -17.25
C LEU A 184 1.15 -14.46 -18.03
N ASN A 185 0.51 -13.46 -17.42
CA ASN A 185 -0.54 -12.66 -18.04
C ASN A 185 0.05 -11.66 -19.06
N VAL A 186 0.49 -12.15 -20.21
CA VAL A 186 1.15 -11.34 -21.25
C VAL A 186 0.27 -10.20 -21.75
N HIS A 187 -1.04 -10.42 -21.87
CA HIS A 187 -1.98 -9.37 -22.30
C HIS A 187 -2.08 -8.25 -21.27
N GLY A 188 -2.16 -8.60 -19.98
CA GLY A 188 -2.14 -7.61 -18.89
C GLY A 188 -0.82 -6.86 -18.82
N LEU A 189 0.32 -7.55 -19.00
CA LEU A 189 1.64 -6.92 -18.99
C LEU A 189 1.83 -5.96 -20.18
N ALA A 190 1.30 -6.29 -21.36
CA ALA A 190 1.27 -5.36 -22.49
C ALA A 190 0.43 -4.10 -22.17
N GLY A 191 -0.71 -4.26 -21.50
CA GLY A 191 -1.52 -3.15 -21.02
C GLY A 191 -0.79 -2.31 -19.94
N LEU A 192 -0.09 -2.96 -19.01
CA LEU A 192 0.72 -2.27 -18.01
C LEU A 192 1.86 -1.46 -18.67
N LEU A 193 2.53 -2.02 -19.67
CA LEU A 193 3.55 -1.28 -20.44
C LEU A 193 2.97 -0.04 -21.13
N ALA A 194 1.77 -0.14 -21.71
CA ALA A 194 1.09 0.99 -22.30
C ALA A 194 0.74 2.08 -21.25
N ALA A 195 0.30 1.66 -20.06
CA ALA A 195 0.02 2.56 -18.95
C ALA A 195 1.30 3.27 -18.44
N LEU A 196 2.42 2.57 -18.32
CA LEU A 196 3.70 3.17 -17.92
C LEU A 196 4.17 4.21 -18.95
N ARG A 197 4.05 3.92 -20.24
CA ARG A 197 4.35 4.88 -21.31
C ARG A 197 3.44 6.10 -21.26
N TYR A 198 2.17 5.91 -20.90
CA TYR A 198 1.26 7.03 -20.71
C TYR A 198 1.70 7.90 -19.52
N ILE A 199 2.05 7.30 -18.38
CA ILE A 199 2.58 8.01 -17.20
C ILE A 199 3.82 8.84 -17.59
N GLU A 200 4.77 8.26 -18.30
CA GLU A 200 5.93 8.98 -18.82
C GLU A 200 5.52 10.17 -19.72
N SER A 201 4.56 9.95 -20.62
CA SER A 201 4.12 10.97 -21.58
C SER A 201 3.44 12.19 -20.96
N VAL A 202 2.88 12.04 -19.75
CA VAL A 202 2.23 13.14 -19.01
C VAL A 202 3.16 13.83 -18.00
N GLY A 203 4.43 13.42 -17.93
CA GLY A 203 5.46 14.03 -17.09
C GLY A 203 5.92 13.21 -15.91
N GLY A 204 5.50 11.95 -15.81
CA GLY A 204 5.94 11.03 -14.78
C GLY A 204 5.02 10.94 -13.56
N PRO A 205 5.40 10.08 -12.58
CA PRO A 205 4.57 9.83 -11.39
C PRO A 205 4.41 11.05 -10.49
N GLU A 206 5.40 11.95 -10.45
CA GLU A 206 5.34 13.17 -9.63
C GLU A 206 4.23 14.11 -10.09
N VAL A 207 4.07 14.29 -11.41
CA VAL A 207 3.00 15.14 -11.99
C VAL A 207 1.63 14.58 -11.64
N ILE A 208 1.47 13.27 -11.72
CA ILE A 208 0.22 12.58 -11.33
C ILE A 208 -0.02 12.76 -9.83
N GLY A 209 0.98 12.48 -9.00
CA GLY A 209 0.87 12.62 -7.56
C GLY A 209 0.61 14.06 -7.10
N GLU A 210 1.18 15.06 -7.77
CA GLU A 210 0.91 16.47 -7.49
C GLU A 210 -0.56 16.81 -7.72
N HIS A 211 -1.08 16.47 -8.90
CA HIS A 211 -2.49 16.66 -9.22
C HIS A 211 -3.44 15.99 -8.21
N GLU A 212 -3.16 14.73 -7.84
CA GLU A 212 -3.96 14.00 -6.85
C GLU A 212 -3.91 14.65 -5.47
N ARG A 213 -2.75 15.20 -5.07
CA ARG A 213 -2.57 15.92 -3.79
C ARG A 213 -3.30 17.26 -3.79
N GLU A 214 -3.24 18.02 -4.88
CA GLU A 214 -3.98 19.29 -5.03
C GLU A 214 -5.48 19.06 -4.84
N LEU A 215 -6.06 18.06 -5.52
CA LEU A 215 -7.47 17.71 -5.36
C LEU A 215 -7.82 17.28 -3.93
N ALA A 216 -6.94 16.49 -3.28
CA ALA A 216 -7.14 16.07 -1.90
C ALA A 216 -7.06 17.27 -0.93
N THR A 217 -6.18 18.23 -1.18
CA THR A 217 -6.04 19.44 -0.38
C THR A 217 -7.29 20.31 -0.51
N ASP A 218 -7.75 20.60 -1.73
CA ASP A 218 -8.98 21.36 -1.98
C ASP A 218 -10.19 20.73 -1.29
N PHE A 219 -10.27 19.39 -1.35
CA PHE A 219 -11.35 18.67 -0.68
C PHE A 219 -11.25 18.79 0.86
N VAL A 220 -10.08 18.61 1.44
CA VAL A 220 -9.85 18.75 2.89
C VAL A 220 -10.19 20.17 3.37
N GLU A 221 -9.77 21.20 2.63
CA GLU A 221 -10.08 22.59 2.96
C GLU A 221 -11.60 22.84 2.98
N GLY A 222 -12.31 22.31 1.98
CA GLY A 222 -13.77 22.41 1.93
C GLY A 222 -14.49 21.68 3.06
N VAL A 223 -13.96 20.53 3.50
CA VAL A 223 -14.58 19.71 4.56
C VAL A 223 -14.25 20.25 5.95
N ARG A 224 -13.08 20.87 6.18
CA ARG A 224 -12.66 21.37 7.53
C ARG A 224 -13.65 22.34 8.17
N GLY A 225 -14.45 23.02 7.37
CA GLY A 225 -15.49 23.95 7.86
C GLY A 225 -16.87 23.32 8.08
N MET A 226 -17.05 22.02 7.83
CA MET A 226 -18.33 21.35 7.94
C MET A 226 -18.50 20.74 9.34
N ASP A 227 -19.60 21.11 10.02
CA ASP A 227 -19.95 20.48 11.28
C ASP A 227 -20.35 19.01 11.06
N GLY A 228 -20.14 18.17 12.08
CA GLY A 228 -20.54 16.77 12.04
C GLY A 228 -19.61 15.82 11.26
N ILE A 229 -18.47 16.30 10.75
CA ILE A 229 -17.48 15.46 10.07
C ILE A 229 -16.23 15.30 10.93
N ASP A 230 -15.76 14.06 11.04
CA ASP A 230 -14.47 13.71 11.62
C ASP A 230 -13.51 13.30 10.51
N LEU A 231 -12.35 13.95 10.41
CA LEU A 231 -11.30 13.69 9.45
C LEU A 231 -10.18 12.86 10.08
N TYR A 232 -9.60 11.92 9.32
CA TYR A 232 -8.52 11.04 9.78
C TYR A 232 -7.27 11.19 8.91
N GLY A 233 -6.12 11.11 9.55
CA GLY A 233 -4.82 11.23 8.89
C GLY A 233 -4.09 12.52 9.24
N ASP A 234 -2.82 12.60 8.84
CA ASP A 234 -2.05 13.85 8.84
C ASP A 234 -2.34 14.59 7.54
N LEU A 235 -3.37 15.43 7.58
CA LEU A 235 -3.92 16.09 6.40
C LEU A 235 -2.98 17.15 5.83
N ASP A 236 -2.02 17.62 6.62
CA ASP A 236 -1.04 18.63 6.24
C ASP A 236 0.33 18.01 5.89
N GLN A 237 0.45 16.66 5.89
CA GLN A 237 1.69 15.98 5.54
C GLN A 237 2.09 16.25 4.09
N PRO A 238 3.31 16.78 3.85
CA PRO A 238 3.83 16.91 2.50
C PRO A 238 3.95 15.56 1.80
N GLY A 239 3.53 15.47 0.55
CA GLY A 239 3.67 14.25 -0.25
C GLY A 239 2.71 13.11 0.11
N ARG A 240 1.63 13.37 0.86
CA ARG A 240 0.58 12.37 1.13
C ARG A 240 -0.08 11.86 -0.15
N CYS A 241 -0.68 10.68 -0.09
CA CYS A 241 -1.48 10.15 -1.20
C CYS A 241 -2.78 10.95 -1.41
N GLY A 242 -3.34 10.91 -2.60
CA GLY A 242 -4.65 11.50 -2.95
C GLY A 242 -5.83 10.78 -2.28
N ILE A 243 -5.74 10.52 -0.98
CA ILE A 243 -6.73 9.79 -0.19
C ILE A 243 -7.17 10.65 0.98
N VAL A 244 -8.49 10.77 1.19
CA VAL A 244 -9.07 11.44 2.37
C VAL A 244 -10.05 10.49 3.04
N ALA A 245 -9.83 10.28 4.34
CA ALA A 245 -10.63 9.44 5.20
C ALA A 245 -11.48 10.30 6.14
N LEU A 246 -12.77 10.06 6.19
CA LEU A 246 -13.68 10.78 7.08
C LEU A 246 -14.83 9.90 7.58
N ASN A 247 -15.51 10.38 8.61
CA ASN A 247 -16.81 9.88 9.04
C ASN A 247 -17.78 11.04 9.28
N VAL A 248 -19.06 10.78 9.05
CA VAL A 248 -20.16 11.65 9.48
C VAL A 248 -20.62 11.17 10.86
N ARG A 249 -20.69 12.08 11.84
CA ARG A 249 -21.08 11.74 13.21
C ARG A 249 -22.49 11.20 13.25
N GLY A 250 -22.69 10.11 13.96
CA GLY A 250 -23.99 9.47 14.12
C GLY A 250 -24.44 8.61 12.94
N MET A 251 -23.64 8.48 11.87
CA MET A 251 -23.97 7.65 10.71
C MET A 251 -22.90 6.57 10.50
N GLY A 252 -23.33 5.39 10.06
CA GLY A 252 -22.43 4.32 9.63
C GLY A 252 -21.71 4.68 8.32
N SER A 253 -20.46 4.23 8.17
CA SER A 253 -19.71 4.51 6.94
C SER A 253 -20.38 3.93 5.68
N ALA A 254 -21.10 2.81 5.80
CA ALA A 254 -21.86 2.22 4.70
C ALA A 254 -23.05 3.11 4.30
N ASP A 255 -23.81 3.59 5.28
CA ASP A 255 -24.98 4.44 5.04
C ASP A 255 -24.58 5.74 4.34
N VAL A 256 -23.49 6.38 4.80
CA VAL A 256 -22.94 7.59 4.16
C VAL A 256 -22.54 7.32 2.71
N SER A 257 -21.83 6.22 2.45
CA SER A 257 -21.41 5.85 1.09
C SER A 257 -22.60 5.55 0.17
N ASP A 258 -23.63 4.88 0.69
CA ASP A 258 -24.84 4.56 -0.07
C ASP A 258 -25.63 5.81 -0.43
N ILE A 259 -25.80 6.77 0.48
CA ILE A 259 -26.42 8.07 0.20
C ILE A 259 -25.61 8.87 -0.81
N LEU A 260 -24.28 8.96 -0.62
CA LEU A 260 -23.40 9.64 -1.57
C LEU A 260 -23.54 9.09 -2.99
N MET A 261 -23.62 7.78 -3.13
CA MET A 261 -23.75 7.14 -4.43
C MET A 261 -25.16 7.26 -5.01
N SER A 262 -26.21 6.99 -4.22
CA SER A 262 -27.59 6.90 -4.72
C SER A 262 -28.19 8.27 -5.01
N GLU A 263 -27.89 9.29 -4.20
CA GLU A 263 -28.51 10.61 -4.34
C GLU A 263 -27.63 11.61 -5.10
N PHE A 264 -26.31 11.46 -5.01
CA PHE A 264 -25.36 12.43 -5.56
C PHE A 264 -24.41 11.87 -6.64
N GLY A 265 -24.42 10.54 -6.87
CA GLY A 265 -23.52 9.91 -7.84
C GLY A 265 -22.04 9.95 -7.44
N VAL A 266 -21.75 10.14 -6.15
CA VAL A 266 -20.37 10.20 -5.62
C VAL A 266 -19.97 8.83 -5.10
N ALA A 267 -19.07 8.15 -5.83
CA ALA A 267 -18.56 6.85 -5.46
C ALA A 267 -17.47 6.96 -4.40
N THR A 268 -17.68 6.34 -3.25
CA THR A 268 -16.71 6.24 -2.16
C THR A 268 -16.54 4.79 -1.72
N ARG A 269 -15.56 4.52 -0.87
CA ARG A 269 -15.41 3.19 -0.29
C ARG A 269 -15.64 3.24 1.22
N PRO A 270 -16.65 2.53 1.77
CA PRO A 270 -16.85 2.42 3.21
C PRO A 270 -16.11 1.24 3.83
N GLY A 271 -16.03 1.22 5.16
CA GLY A 271 -15.68 0.07 5.98
C GLY A 271 -14.21 -0.01 6.39
N ALA A 272 -13.69 -1.23 6.54
CA ALA A 272 -12.40 -1.51 7.17
C ALA A 272 -11.18 -1.47 6.24
N HIS A 273 -11.34 -1.30 4.94
CA HIS A 273 -10.25 -1.13 3.94
C HIS A 273 -9.16 -2.20 3.97
N CYS A 274 -9.42 -3.37 4.56
CA CYS A 274 -8.42 -4.41 4.80
C CYS A 274 -7.20 -3.96 5.64
N ALA A 275 -7.38 -2.99 6.53
CA ALA A 275 -6.33 -2.45 7.42
C ALA A 275 -6.80 -2.45 8.89
N PRO A 276 -7.04 -3.62 9.49
CA PRO A 276 -7.70 -3.75 10.80
C PRO A 276 -6.93 -3.09 11.94
N LEU A 277 -5.59 -3.08 11.89
CA LEU A 277 -4.78 -2.48 12.95
C LEU A 277 -4.86 -0.95 12.91
N MET A 278 -4.90 -0.35 11.71
CA MET A 278 -5.11 1.08 11.55
C MET A 278 -6.47 1.52 12.11
N HIS A 279 -7.54 0.76 11.84
CA HIS A 279 -8.86 1.04 12.38
C HIS A 279 -8.89 0.95 13.92
N ARG A 280 -8.15 0.01 14.51
CA ARG A 280 -7.98 -0.06 15.98
C ARG A 280 -7.26 1.16 16.52
N ALA A 281 -6.17 1.57 15.86
CA ALA A 281 -5.39 2.74 16.27
C ALA A 281 -6.18 4.05 16.18
N LEU A 282 -7.04 4.19 15.17
CA LEU A 282 -7.90 5.37 14.96
C LEU A 282 -9.24 5.31 15.72
N GLY A 283 -9.55 4.19 16.40
CA GLY A 283 -10.83 4.03 17.13
C GLY A 283 -12.05 3.86 16.22
N THR A 284 -11.86 3.44 14.96
CA THR A 284 -12.92 3.35 13.93
C THR A 284 -13.31 1.92 13.58
N SER A 285 -13.00 0.94 14.45
CA SER A 285 -13.22 -0.49 14.16
C SER A 285 -14.69 -0.86 13.95
N GLU A 286 -15.62 -0.21 14.65
CA GLU A 286 -17.06 -0.48 14.56
C GLU A 286 -17.72 0.31 13.42
N GLN A 287 -17.46 1.61 13.33
CA GLN A 287 -18.06 2.50 12.33
C GLN A 287 -17.46 2.32 10.94
N GLY A 288 -16.20 1.87 10.85
CA GLY A 288 -15.41 1.95 9.63
C GLY A 288 -15.03 3.39 9.30
N ILE A 289 -14.66 3.63 8.06
CA ILE A 289 -14.33 4.94 7.51
C ILE A 289 -14.93 5.06 6.11
N VAL A 290 -15.40 6.25 5.73
CA VAL A 290 -15.69 6.62 4.35
C VAL A 290 -14.42 7.17 3.72
N ARG A 291 -13.92 6.49 2.69
CA ARG A 291 -12.70 6.89 2.00
C ARG A 291 -13.01 7.50 0.64
N PHE A 292 -12.57 8.72 0.44
CA PHE A 292 -12.46 9.37 -0.86
C PHE A 292 -11.06 9.11 -1.44
N SER A 293 -10.98 8.79 -2.71
CA SER A 293 -9.71 8.56 -3.41
C SER A 293 -9.74 9.35 -4.70
N PHE A 294 -8.82 10.30 -4.82
CA PHE A 294 -8.68 11.15 -5.99
C PHE A 294 -7.61 10.57 -6.90
N GLY A 295 -7.90 10.48 -8.17
CA GLY A 295 -7.00 9.96 -9.17
C GLY A 295 -6.78 10.95 -10.31
N TRP A 296 -5.85 10.65 -11.18
CA TRP A 296 -5.44 11.47 -12.32
C TRP A 296 -6.59 12.03 -13.19
N ARG A 297 -7.73 11.36 -13.25
CA ARG A 297 -8.89 11.78 -14.06
C ARG A 297 -9.90 12.64 -13.31
N ASN A 298 -9.77 12.79 -12.01
CA ASN A 298 -10.64 13.68 -11.25
C ASN A 298 -10.31 15.15 -11.51
N THR A 299 -11.28 16.00 -11.28
CA THR A 299 -11.24 17.45 -11.52
C THR A 299 -11.76 18.22 -10.32
N SER A 300 -11.53 19.54 -10.27
CA SER A 300 -12.10 20.42 -9.25
C SER A 300 -13.64 20.44 -9.28
N ALA A 301 -14.27 20.07 -10.40
CA ALA A 301 -15.73 19.91 -10.48
C ALA A 301 -16.21 18.72 -9.67
N ASP A 302 -15.44 17.62 -9.66
CA ASP A 302 -15.74 16.42 -8.85
C ASP A 302 -15.60 16.74 -7.35
N ILE A 303 -14.56 17.51 -6.98
CA ILE A 303 -14.38 18.00 -5.61
C ILE A 303 -15.60 18.84 -5.18
N SER A 304 -16.00 19.79 -6.00
CA SER A 304 -17.17 20.64 -5.73
C SER A 304 -18.46 19.83 -5.59
N ALA A 305 -18.64 18.78 -6.38
CA ALA A 305 -19.78 17.88 -6.27
C ALA A 305 -19.77 17.08 -4.97
N ALA A 306 -18.62 16.52 -4.59
CA ALA A 306 -18.45 15.78 -3.34
C ALA A 306 -18.69 16.66 -2.10
N LEU A 307 -18.19 17.90 -2.10
CA LEU A 307 -18.41 18.86 -1.01
C LEU A 307 -19.88 19.24 -0.87
N ARG A 308 -20.61 19.48 -1.98
CA ARG A 308 -22.05 19.75 -1.94
C ARG A 308 -22.84 18.54 -1.39
N ALA A 309 -22.45 17.33 -1.78
CA ALA A 309 -23.07 16.12 -1.29
C ALA A 309 -22.88 15.94 0.23
N LEU A 310 -21.66 16.16 0.74
CA LEU A 310 -21.39 16.12 2.17
C LEU A 310 -22.16 17.20 2.94
N ALA A 311 -22.19 18.43 2.44
CA ALA A 311 -22.98 19.50 3.06
C ALA A 311 -24.48 19.19 3.15
N ALA A 312 -25.03 18.49 2.14
CA ALA A 312 -26.43 18.07 2.15
C ALA A 312 -26.71 16.92 3.16
N ILE A 313 -25.72 16.09 3.46
CA ILE A 313 -25.86 14.98 4.43
C ILE A 313 -25.70 15.51 5.87
N THR A 314 -24.90 16.56 6.08
CA THR A 314 -24.58 17.07 7.42
C THR A 314 -25.41 18.28 7.85
N GLY A 315 -26.10 18.97 6.93
CA GLY A 315 -26.96 20.14 7.20
C GLY A 315 -28.40 19.78 7.29
#